data_a9e64a477fb1ed3ac20814bb06aa7865
#
_entry.id   a9e64a477fb1ed3ac20814bb06aa7865
#
_cell.length_a   1.000
_cell.length_b   1.000
_cell.length_c   1.000
_cell.angle_alpha   90.00
_cell.angle_beta   90.00
_cell.angle_gamma   90.00
#
_symmetry.space_group_name_H-M   'P 1'
#
loop_
_entity.id
_entity.type
_entity.pdbx_description
1 polymer ?
#
loop_
_entity_poly.entity_id
_entity_poly.type
_entity_poly.pdbx_seq_one_letter_code
_entity_poly.pdbx_strand_id
1 'polypeptide(L)'
;MEQETQTPHKRRVRYKGKYPRKFEEKYKELNPEKYKDTIEHVISKGNTPAGMHISIMVKEILDFLKIQPGETGFDATLGYGGHTKAMMECLHGEGHMYATDVDPEESAKTRKRLAEQGFGEDILTVKLQNFCTIDEIAKEAGGFDFILADLGVSSMQIDNPKRGFSFRADGPLDLRLNQENGSSAAESLDTISRDELAGMLYENSDEPYCEEIAKAITDEIRRGNRVDTTTKLREIIEKTLSFIPEKERKDTVRKTCQRVFQALRIDVNREFEVLYEFMEKLPDALKPGGRVAILTFHSGEDKLVKKALKAGYKAGIYSDYAKDVVRPSAQECAQNGRARSTKMRWAVKA
;
A
#
# COMPACT_ATOMS: atom_id res chain seq x y z
N MET A 1 6.61 -59.43 -18.00
CA MET A 1 7.03 -58.28 -18.86
C MET A 1 5.88 -57.29 -18.87
N GLU A 2 5.91 -56.35 -17.93
CA GLU A 2 4.93 -55.25 -17.85
C GLU A 2 5.46 -54.11 -18.71
N GLN A 3 4.65 -53.69 -19.67
CA GLN A 3 4.95 -52.56 -20.52
C GLN A 3 4.58 -51.27 -19.79
N GLU A 4 5.61 -50.49 -19.39
CA GLU A 4 5.42 -49.11 -18.92
C GLU A 4 4.93 -48.25 -20.09
N THR A 5 3.70 -47.79 -20.01
CA THR A 5 3.11 -46.78 -20.90
C THR A 5 3.68 -45.41 -20.56
N GLN A 6 4.67 -44.94 -21.32
CA GLN A 6 5.17 -43.56 -21.25
C GLN A 6 4.08 -42.57 -21.68
N THR A 7 3.59 -41.77 -20.74
CA THR A 7 2.72 -40.62 -21.03
C THR A 7 3.51 -39.56 -21.81
N PRO A 8 2.98 -38.99 -22.91
CA PRO A 8 3.70 -38.04 -23.74
C PRO A 8 3.92 -36.72 -22.97
N HIS A 9 5.17 -36.30 -22.92
CA HIS A 9 5.61 -35.06 -22.26
C HIS A 9 4.97 -33.85 -22.95
N LYS A 10 3.93 -33.25 -22.34
CA LYS A 10 3.31 -32.00 -22.84
C LYS A 10 4.32 -30.87 -22.69
N ARG A 11 4.79 -30.31 -23.83
CA ARG A 11 5.67 -29.13 -23.84
C ARG A 11 4.99 -27.98 -23.10
N ARG A 12 5.66 -27.46 -22.06
CA ARG A 12 5.23 -26.25 -21.32
C ARG A 12 5.15 -25.09 -22.29
N VAL A 13 4.02 -24.36 -22.27
CA VAL A 13 3.83 -23.10 -23.00
C VAL A 13 4.89 -22.10 -22.49
N ARG A 14 5.86 -21.75 -23.31
CA ARG A 14 6.88 -20.75 -22.95
C ARG A 14 6.24 -19.37 -22.88
N TYR A 15 6.22 -18.79 -21.65
CA TYR A 15 5.88 -17.40 -21.47
C TYR A 15 6.94 -16.50 -22.13
N LYS A 16 6.50 -15.66 -23.10
CA LYS A 16 7.41 -14.79 -23.91
C LYS A 16 7.67 -13.42 -23.31
N GLY A 17 7.20 -13.12 -22.09
CA GLY A 17 7.35 -11.81 -21.44
C GLY A 17 8.11 -11.87 -20.12
N LYS A 18 8.75 -10.75 -19.76
CA LYS A 18 9.52 -10.63 -18.51
C LYS A 18 8.65 -10.62 -17.26
N TYR A 19 7.35 -10.25 -17.41
CA TYR A 19 6.36 -10.20 -16.32
C TYR A 19 5.00 -10.73 -16.76
N PRO A 20 4.30 -11.54 -15.94
CA PRO A 20 2.93 -11.99 -16.21
C PRO A 20 1.97 -10.78 -16.33
N ARG A 21 1.03 -10.86 -17.30
CA ARG A 21 0.03 -9.79 -17.52
C ARG A 21 -1.26 -10.02 -16.75
N LYS A 22 -1.61 -11.28 -16.48
CA LYS A 22 -2.82 -11.63 -15.72
C LYS A 22 -2.53 -11.59 -14.22
N PHE A 23 -3.48 -11.12 -13.45
CA PHE A 23 -3.40 -11.01 -12.00
C PHE A 23 -3.07 -12.38 -11.35
N GLU A 24 -3.80 -13.44 -11.70
CA GLU A 24 -3.60 -14.80 -11.19
C GLU A 24 -2.24 -15.41 -11.53
N GLU A 25 -1.65 -15.03 -12.67
CA GLU A 25 -0.31 -15.48 -13.08
C GLU A 25 0.79 -14.69 -12.39
N LYS A 26 0.48 -13.47 -11.91
CA LYS A 26 1.40 -12.60 -11.21
C LYS A 26 1.50 -12.97 -9.73
N TYR A 27 0.36 -13.31 -9.11
CA TYR A 27 0.25 -13.68 -7.70
C TYR A 27 -0.05 -15.17 -7.57
N LYS A 28 0.94 -16.01 -7.87
CA LYS A 28 0.84 -17.48 -7.90
C LYS A 28 0.57 -18.07 -6.54
N GLU A 29 0.98 -17.38 -5.47
CA GLU A 29 0.73 -17.73 -4.08
C GLU A 29 -0.76 -17.74 -3.71
N LEU A 30 -1.60 -17.03 -4.46
CA LEU A 30 -3.06 -17.06 -4.28
C LEU A 30 -3.71 -18.34 -4.85
N ASN A 31 -2.96 -19.12 -5.64
CA ASN A 31 -3.37 -20.39 -6.21
C ASN A 31 -2.27 -21.44 -6.02
N PRO A 32 -1.93 -21.79 -4.76
CA PRO A 32 -0.80 -22.68 -4.45
C PRO A 32 -0.94 -24.06 -5.07
N GLU A 33 -2.16 -24.64 -5.15
CA GLU A 33 -2.41 -25.93 -5.77
C GLU A 33 -2.02 -25.96 -7.25
N LYS A 34 -2.31 -24.88 -7.99
CA LYS A 34 -2.01 -24.77 -9.42
C LYS A 34 -0.54 -24.53 -9.73
N TYR A 35 0.19 -23.88 -8.84
CA TYR A 35 1.57 -23.40 -9.05
C TYR A 35 2.59 -23.98 -8.05
N LYS A 36 2.22 -25.00 -7.27
CA LYS A 36 3.03 -25.60 -6.20
C LYS A 36 4.47 -25.90 -6.63
N ASP A 37 4.64 -26.68 -7.70
CA ASP A 37 5.97 -27.05 -8.23
C ASP A 37 6.81 -25.83 -8.66
N THR A 38 6.14 -24.77 -9.15
CA THR A 38 6.83 -23.55 -9.58
C THR A 38 7.30 -22.74 -8.39
N ILE A 39 6.47 -22.65 -7.35
CA ILE A 39 6.76 -21.94 -6.10
C ILE A 39 7.90 -22.66 -5.37
N GLU A 40 7.80 -23.97 -5.17
CA GLU A 40 8.83 -24.79 -4.51
C GLU A 40 10.18 -24.74 -5.23
N HIS A 41 10.17 -24.82 -6.57
CA HIS A 41 11.41 -24.73 -7.37
C HIS A 41 12.10 -23.37 -7.28
N VAL A 42 11.35 -22.27 -7.19
CA VAL A 42 11.93 -20.92 -7.08
C VAL A 42 12.46 -20.68 -5.67
N ILE A 43 11.74 -21.15 -4.65
CA ILE A 43 12.15 -21.07 -3.24
C ILE A 43 13.42 -21.91 -3.03
N SER A 44 13.49 -23.13 -3.57
CA SER A 44 14.67 -24.02 -3.43
C SER A 44 15.94 -23.42 -4.04
N LYS A 45 15.81 -22.46 -4.96
CA LYS A 45 16.94 -21.70 -5.53
C LYS A 45 17.28 -20.42 -4.76
N GLY A 46 16.69 -20.18 -3.60
CA GLY A 46 16.89 -18.97 -2.81
C GLY A 46 16.31 -17.70 -3.47
N ASN A 47 15.44 -17.85 -4.46
CA ASN A 47 14.77 -16.74 -5.13
C ASN A 47 13.31 -16.64 -4.69
N THR A 48 12.78 -15.43 -4.71
CA THR A 48 11.35 -15.20 -4.51
C THR A 48 10.59 -15.51 -5.81
N PRO A 49 9.52 -16.31 -5.77
CA PRO A 49 8.69 -16.57 -6.95
C PRO A 49 8.20 -15.26 -7.59
N ALA A 50 8.20 -15.19 -8.92
CA ALA A 50 7.69 -14.01 -9.62
C ALA A 50 6.23 -13.77 -9.25
N GLY A 51 5.94 -12.65 -8.61
CA GLY A 51 4.61 -12.27 -8.13
C GLY A 51 4.38 -12.44 -6.63
N MET A 52 5.31 -13.02 -5.86
CA MET A 52 5.21 -12.96 -4.40
C MET A 52 5.36 -11.51 -3.92
N HIS A 53 4.54 -11.15 -2.95
CA HIS A 53 4.64 -9.86 -2.28
C HIS A 53 5.93 -9.81 -1.47
N ILE A 54 6.87 -8.94 -1.89
CA ILE A 54 8.08 -8.66 -1.12
C ILE A 54 7.82 -7.35 -0.38
N SER A 55 7.78 -7.41 0.94
CA SER A 55 7.70 -6.22 1.79
C SER A 55 8.93 -5.34 1.57
N ILE A 56 8.70 -4.04 1.47
CA ILE A 56 9.75 -3.06 1.13
C ILE A 56 10.52 -2.65 2.38
N MET A 57 11.86 -2.54 2.28
CA MET A 57 12.74 -2.02 3.35
C MET A 57 12.67 -2.81 4.66
N VAL A 58 12.39 -4.11 4.62
CA VAL A 58 12.31 -4.96 5.83
C VAL A 58 13.59 -4.85 6.66
N LYS A 59 14.75 -4.90 6.01
CA LYS A 59 16.04 -4.82 6.71
C LYS A 59 16.20 -3.47 7.41
N GLU A 60 15.97 -2.36 6.73
CA GLU A 60 16.11 -1.01 7.27
C GLU A 60 15.14 -0.75 8.43
N ILE A 61 13.92 -1.29 8.34
CA ILE A 61 12.91 -1.23 9.41
C ILE A 61 13.40 -1.97 10.64
N LEU A 62 13.81 -3.23 10.50
CA LEU A 62 14.26 -4.06 11.63
C LEU A 62 15.56 -3.55 12.24
N ASP A 63 16.49 -3.08 11.41
CA ASP A 63 17.76 -2.47 11.87
C ASP A 63 17.51 -1.21 12.73
N PHE A 64 16.46 -0.44 12.42
CA PHE A 64 16.07 0.72 13.21
C PHE A 64 15.24 0.33 14.44
N LEU A 65 14.19 -0.49 14.26
CA LEU A 65 13.29 -0.85 15.37
C LEU A 65 14.00 -1.65 16.46
N LYS A 66 15.03 -2.44 16.15
CA LYS A 66 15.83 -3.24 17.10
C LYS A 66 14.97 -4.00 18.10
N ILE A 67 13.97 -4.67 17.57
CA ILE A 67 12.94 -5.37 18.35
C ILE A 67 13.58 -6.40 19.28
N GLN A 68 13.15 -6.41 20.54
CA GLN A 68 13.61 -7.33 21.57
C GLN A 68 12.48 -8.28 21.98
N PRO A 69 12.80 -9.52 22.41
CA PRO A 69 11.83 -10.41 23.03
C PRO A 69 11.12 -9.73 24.22
N GLY A 70 9.83 -9.98 24.37
CA GLY A 70 9.00 -9.40 25.43
C GLY A 70 8.41 -8.01 25.12
N GLU A 71 8.81 -7.39 24.01
CA GLU A 71 8.24 -6.09 23.58
C GLU A 71 6.82 -6.22 23.00
N THR A 72 6.07 -5.14 23.04
CA THR A 72 4.76 -5.00 22.41
C THR A 72 4.86 -4.08 21.22
N GLY A 73 4.45 -4.59 20.04
CA GLY A 73 4.51 -3.86 18.77
C GLY A 73 3.16 -3.53 18.16
N PHE A 74 3.15 -2.55 17.26
CA PHE A 74 1.99 -2.19 16.47
C PHE A 74 2.35 -2.06 14.98
N ASP A 75 1.60 -2.76 14.12
CA ASP A 75 1.61 -2.58 12.67
C ASP A 75 0.33 -1.85 12.26
N ALA A 76 0.44 -0.59 11.86
CA ALA A 76 -0.68 0.25 11.45
C ALA A 76 -1.33 -0.24 10.15
N THR A 77 -0.63 -1.07 9.37
CA THR A 77 -0.97 -1.40 7.98
C THR A 77 -0.67 -2.87 7.69
N LEU A 78 -1.46 -3.77 8.28
CA LEU A 78 -1.25 -5.22 8.20
C LEU A 78 -1.01 -5.71 6.75
N GLY A 79 -1.86 -5.29 5.81
CA GLY A 79 -1.80 -5.65 4.40
C GLY A 79 -1.60 -7.16 4.19
N TYR A 80 -0.55 -7.53 3.45
CA TYR A 80 -0.19 -8.94 3.24
C TYR A 80 0.50 -9.58 4.46
N GLY A 81 0.85 -8.82 5.50
CA GLY A 81 1.45 -9.30 6.74
C GLY A 81 2.95 -9.61 6.67
N GLY A 82 3.63 -9.19 5.62
CA GLY A 82 5.06 -9.49 5.48
C GLY A 82 5.93 -8.74 6.49
N HIS A 83 5.63 -7.47 6.76
CA HIS A 83 6.29 -6.71 7.83
C HIS A 83 5.91 -7.24 9.20
N THR A 84 4.60 -7.47 9.44
CA THR A 84 4.11 -8.05 10.71
C THR A 84 4.83 -9.36 11.04
N LYS A 85 4.94 -10.27 10.05
CA LYS A 85 5.67 -11.54 10.20
C LYS A 85 7.13 -11.30 10.58
N ALA A 86 7.85 -10.45 9.83
CA ALA A 86 9.26 -10.16 10.08
C ALA A 86 9.50 -9.56 11.48
N MET A 87 8.59 -8.71 11.95
CA MET A 87 8.64 -8.15 13.30
C MET A 87 8.36 -9.22 14.38
N MET A 88 7.37 -10.10 14.17
CA MET A 88 7.07 -11.21 15.09
C MET A 88 8.21 -12.22 15.19
N GLU A 89 8.90 -12.50 14.09
CA GLU A 89 10.10 -13.35 14.11
C GLU A 89 11.20 -12.81 15.04
N CYS A 90 11.33 -11.47 15.15
CA CYS A 90 12.27 -10.84 16.08
C CYS A 90 11.84 -10.94 17.55
N LEU A 91 10.57 -11.15 17.84
CA LEU A 91 10.08 -11.35 19.21
C LEU A 91 10.39 -12.77 19.76
N HIS A 92 10.79 -13.71 18.89
CA HIS A 92 11.14 -15.10 19.28
C HIS A 92 10.09 -15.81 20.13
N GLY A 93 8.79 -15.48 19.94
CA GLY A 93 7.68 -16.03 20.71
C GLY A 93 7.44 -15.38 22.07
N GLU A 94 8.19 -14.34 22.41
CA GLU A 94 8.00 -13.55 23.63
C GLU A 94 7.55 -12.12 23.25
N GLY A 95 6.41 -11.69 23.79
CA GLY A 95 5.84 -10.38 23.46
C GLY A 95 4.54 -10.49 22.68
N HIS A 96 4.06 -9.36 22.14
CA HIS A 96 2.77 -9.33 21.44
C HIS A 96 2.75 -8.29 20.31
N MET A 97 2.12 -8.64 19.21
CA MET A 97 1.86 -7.73 18.10
C MET A 97 0.38 -7.39 18.00
N TYR A 98 0.10 -6.10 17.86
CA TYR A 98 -1.18 -5.60 17.40
C TYR A 98 -1.05 -5.16 15.94
N ALA A 99 -2.08 -5.39 15.13
CA ALA A 99 -2.08 -4.93 13.75
C ALA A 99 -3.48 -4.44 13.35
N THR A 100 -3.53 -3.44 12.47
CA THR A 100 -4.78 -2.93 11.90
C THR A 100 -4.80 -3.04 10.40
N ASP A 101 -6.00 -3.22 9.84
CA ASP A 101 -6.29 -3.05 8.43
C ASP A 101 -7.75 -2.59 8.30
N VAL A 102 -8.05 -1.84 7.24
CA VAL A 102 -9.42 -1.40 6.93
C VAL A 102 -10.09 -2.31 5.89
N ASP A 103 -9.31 -3.15 5.21
CA ASP A 103 -9.77 -4.08 4.18
C ASP A 103 -10.22 -5.41 4.81
N PRO A 104 -11.54 -5.72 4.88
CA PRO A 104 -12.01 -6.92 5.56
C PRO A 104 -11.56 -8.21 4.86
N GLU A 105 -11.50 -8.19 3.54
CA GLU A 105 -11.13 -9.37 2.75
C GLU A 105 -9.65 -9.70 2.89
N GLU A 106 -8.77 -8.69 2.73
CA GLU A 106 -7.32 -8.88 2.84
C GLU A 106 -6.89 -9.16 4.28
N SER A 107 -7.49 -8.50 5.27
CA SER A 107 -7.25 -8.73 6.70
C SER A 107 -7.56 -10.18 7.09
N ALA A 108 -8.73 -10.71 6.67
CA ALA A 108 -9.11 -12.10 6.96
C ALA A 108 -8.14 -13.12 6.33
N LYS A 109 -7.76 -12.90 5.06
CA LYS A 109 -6.78 -13.76 4.36
C LYS A 109 -5.42 -13.74 5.04
N THR A 110 -4.96 -12.55 5.43
CA THR A 110 -3.65 -12.38 6.08
C THR A 110 -3.62 -13.02 7.46
N ARG A 111 -4.65 -12.80 8.27
CA ARG A 111 -4.79 -13.44 9.59
C ARG A 111 -4.72 -14.97 9.49
N LYS A 112 -5.46 -15.57 8.55
CA LYS A 112 -5.44 -17.01 8.31
C LYS A 112 -4.03 -17.49 7.92
N ARG A 113 -3.37 -16.81 6.98
CA ARG A 113 -2.03 -17.14 6.50
C ARG A 113 -0.98 -17.08 7.61
N LEU A 114 -1.03 -16.04 8.46
CA LEU A 114 -0.10 -15.89 9.58
C LEU A 114 -0.34 -16.99 10.63
N ALA A 115 -1.60 -17.32 10.94
CA ALA A 115 -1.94 -18.41 11.85
C ALA A 115 -1.43 -19.78 11.35
N GLU A 116 -1.54 -20.08 10.04
CA GLU A 116 -0.98 -21.29 9.41
C GLU A 116 0.56 -21.35 9.48
N GLN A 117 1.22 -20.21 9.69
CA GLN A 117 2.68 -20.12 9.88
C GLN A 117 3.11 -20.10 11.35
N GLY A 118 2.18 -20.35 12.27
CA GLY A 118 2.45 -20.42 13.72
C GLY A 118 2.31 -19.09 14.46
N PHE A 119 1.78 -18.04 13.81
CA PHE A 119 1.51 -16.75 14.43
C PHE A 119 0.01 -16.62 14.73
N GLY A 120 -0.44 -17.23 15.81
CA GLY A 120 -1.83 -17.24 16.24
C GLY A 120 -2.23 -16.06 17.11
N GLU A 121 -3.44 -16.14 17.67
CA GLU A 121 -4.02 -15.06 18.49
C GLU A 121 -3.31 -14.85 19.84
N ASP A 122 -2.49 -15.80 20.25
CA ASP A 122 -1.63 -15.75 21.43
C ASP A 122 -0.53 -14.68 21.32
N ILE A 123 -0.06 -14.40 20.10
CA ILE A 123 1.02 -13.42 19.83
C ILE A 123 0.63 -12.30 18.86
N LEU A 124 -0.53 -12.40 18.18
CA LEU A 124 -1.01 -11.42 17.21
C LEU A 124 -2.48 -11.11 17.38
N THR A 125 -2.79 -9.86 17.69
CA THR A 125 -4.15 -9.31 17.67
C THR A 125 -4.36 -8.47 16.43
N VAL A 126 -5.26 -8.92 15.52
CA VAL A 126 -5.61 -8.16 14.31
C VAL A 126 -6.97 -7.49 14.51
N LYS A 127 -7.02 -6.18 14.30
CA LYS A 127 -8.25 -5.37 14.39
C LYS A 127 -8.63 -4.81 13.03
N LEU A 128 -9.88 -5.05 12.61
CA LEU A 128 -10.45 -4.48 11.39
C LEU A 128 -10.92 -3.04 11.67
N GLN A 129 -9.99 -2.12 11.70
CA GLN A 129 -10.24 -0.70 11.94
C GLN A 129 -9.12 0.16 11.36
N ASN A 130 -9.37 1.47 11.29
CA ASN A 130 -8.38 2.40 10.78
C ASN A 130 -7.27 2.64 11.81
N PHE A 131 -6.04 2.76 11.36
CA PHE A 131 -4.89 2.98 12.25
C PHE A 131 -4.91 4.33 12.98
N CYS A 132 -5.76 5.28 12.60
CA CYS A 132 -5.94 6.52 13.35
C CYS A 132 -6.58 6.29 14.73
N THR A 133 -7.11 5.08 15.00
CA THR A 133 -7.63 4.68 16.33
C THR A 133 -6.52 4.09 17.22
N ILE A 134 -5.26 4.35 16.93
CA ILE A 134 -4.10 3.83 17.67
C ILE A 134 -4.16 4.09 19.17
N ASP A 135 -4.74 5.21 19.58
CA ASP A 135 -4.91 5.58 20.99
C ASP A 135 -5.80 4.60 21.77
N GLU A 136 -6.83 4.05 21.13
CA GLU A 136 -7.71 3.04 21.72
C GLU A 136 -6.97 1.71 21.89
N ILE A 137 -6.21 1.32 20.85
CA ILE A 137 -5.44 0.07 20.87
C ILE A 137 -4.27 0.16 21.85
N ALA A 138 -3.62 1.33 21.94
CA ALA A 138 -2.55 1.55 22.89
C ALA A 138 -3.02 1.47 24.35
N LYS A 139 -4.24 1.93 24.66
CA LYS A 139 -4.83 1.75 26.00
C LYS A 139 -5.02 0.28 26.35
N GLU A 140 -5.47 -0.54 25.40
CA GLU A 140 -5.61 -1.98 25.58
C GLU A 140 -4.25 -2.68 25.74
N ALA A 141 -3.27 -2.29 24.92
CA ALA A 141 -1.92 -2.87 24.89
C ALA A 141 -1.02 -2.41 26.06
N GLY A 142 -1.36 -1.31 26.73
CA GLY A 142 -0.45 -0.65 27.69
C GLY A 142 0.69 0.15 27.02
N GLY A 143 0.48 0.60 25.79
CA GLY A 143 1.47 1.31 24.97
C GLY A 143 2.37 0.38 24.15
N PHE A 144 3.10 0.95 23.18
CA PHE A 144 3.93 0.21 22.25
C PHE A 144 5.41 0.52 22.40
N ASP A 145 6.23 -0.52 22.36
CA ASP A 145 7.69 -0.41 22.32
C ASP A 145 8.18 -0.08 20.91
N PHE A 146 7.47 -0.55 19.89
CA PHE A 146 7.74 -0.24 18.51
C PHE A 146 6.48 -0.16 17.66
N ILE A 147 6.50 0.72 16.65
CA ILE A 147 5.39 0.94 15.71
C ILE A 147 5.94 0.98 14.29
N LEU A 148 5.21 0.34 13.37
CA LEU A 148 5.41 0.47 11.93
C LEU A 148 4.13 1.00 11.28
N ALA A 149 4.28 1.91 10.32
CA ALA A 149 3.22 2.29 9.38
C ALA A 149 3.77 2.24 7.95
N ASP A 150 3.27 1.31 7.12
CA ASP A 150 3.60 1.18 5.70
C ASP A 150 2.43 1.77 4.88
N LEU A 151 2.49 3.10 4.64
CA LEU A 151 1.35 3.86 4.11
C LEU A 151 1.02 3.50 2.66
N GLY A 152 -0.20 3.82 2.26
CA GLY A 152 -0.71 3.64 0.90
C GLY A 152 -1.39 2.29 0.66
N VAL A 153 -1.29 1.78 -0.56
CA VAL A 153 -2.00 0.58 -1.01
C VAL A 153 -1.05 -0.54 -1.42
N SER A 154 -1.44 -1.77 -1.14
CA SER A 154 -0.64 -2.94 -1.49
C SER A 154 -0.55 -3.14 -3.01
N SER A 155 0.52 -3.81 -3.43
CA SER A 155 0.69 -4.20 -4.83
C SER A 155 -0.47 -5.04 -5.36
N MET A 156 -1.06 -5.89 -4.53
CA MET A 156 -2.18 -6.74 -4.90
C MET A 156 -3.46 -5.93 -5.12
N GLN A 157 -3.72 -4.95 -4.26
CA GLN A 157 -4.84 -4.02 -4.44
C GLN A 157 -4.70 -3.22 -5.75
N ILE A 158 -3.51 -2.68 -6.05
CA ILE A 158 -3.26 -1.95 -7.31
C ILE A 158 -3.47 -2.83 -8.55
N ASP A 159 -3.06 -4.09 -8.49
CA ASP A 159 -3.10 -4.99 -9.65
C ASP A 159 -4.44 -5.72 -9.80
N ASN A 160 -5.35 -5.63 -8.80
CA ASN A 160 -6.70 -6.18 -8.88
C ASN A 160 -7.63 -5.22 -9.65
N PRO A 161 -8.08 -5.58 -10.88
CA PRO A 161 -8.92 -4.69 -11.68
C PRO A 161 -10.26 -4.34 -11.00
N LYS A 162 -10.80 -5.23 -10.16
CA LYS A 162 -12.08 -5.03 -9.46
C LYS A 162 -12.03 -3.90 -8.41
N ARG A 163 -10.83 -3.51 -7.98
CA ARG A 163 -10.62 -2.46 -6.98
C ARG A 163 -10.46 -1.06 -7.61
N GLY A 164 -10.18 -0.97 -8.91
CA GLY A 164 -10.07 0.29 -9.65
C GLY A 164 -8.80 1.12 -9.41
N PHE A 165 -7.82 0.65 -8.64
CA PHE A 165 -6.60 1.40 -8.32
C PHE A 165 -5.66 1.64 -9.50
N SER A 166 -5.89 0.99 -10.64
CA SER A 166 -5.00 1.08 -11.80
C SER A 166 -5.74 1.38 -13.09
N PHE A 167 -5.28 2.38 -13.83
CA PHE A 167 -5.74 2.70 -15.18
C PHE A 167 -5.22 1.74 -16.28
N ARG A 168 -4.46 0.70 -15.92
CA ARG A 168 -3.86 -0.25 -16.88
C ARG A 168 -4.81 -1.34 -17.35
N ALA A 169 -5.80 -1.65 -16.56
CA ALA A 169 -6.86 -2.60 -16.86
C ALA A 169 -8.21 -1.93 -16.65
N ASP A 170 -9.21 -2.37 -17.40
CA ASP A 170 -10.59 -1.93 -17.18
C ASP A 170 -11.16 -2.52 -15.90
N GLY A 171 -11.92 -1.72 -15.18
CA GLY A 171 -12.58 -2.08 -13.94
C GLY A 171 -13.42 -0.94 -13.39
N PRO A 172 -14.23 -1.19 -12.34
CA PRO A 172 -15.01 -0.14 -11.70
C PRO A 172 -14.08 0.94 -11.13
N LEU A 173 -14.46 2.20 -11.22
CA LEU A 173 -13.73 3.31 -10.60
C LEU A 173 -14.15 3.40 -9.13
N ASP A 174 -13.70 2.43 -8.32
CA ASP A 174 -14.05 2.32 -6.90
C ASP A 174 -13.04 3.07 -6.00
N LEU A 175 -11.78 2.63 -5.95
CA LEU A 175 -10.66 3.19 -5.18
C LEU A 175 -10.81 3.12 -3.65
N ARG A 176 -11.86 2.51 -3.10
CA ARG A 176 -11.98 2.31 -1.65
C ARG A 176 -11.07 1.20 -1.14
N LEU A 177 -10.41 1.43 -0.02
CA LEU A 177 -9.70 0.38 0.72
C LEU A 177 -10.69 -0.60 1.38
N ASN A 178 -11.80 -0.10 1.90
CA ASN A 178 -12.92 -0.90 2.37
C ASN A 178 -14.14 -0.65 1.48
N GLN A 179 -14.49 -1.63 0.63
CA GLN A 179 -15.61 -1.50 -0.32
C GLN A 179 -17.00 -1.59 0.35
N GLU A 180 -17.07 -1.96 1.62
CA GLU A 180 -18.32 -2.03 2.37
C GLU A 180 -18.73 -0.66 2.93
N ASN A 181 -17.81 0.32 2.99
CA ASN A 181 -18.02 1.62 3.61
C ASN A 181 -17.69 2.78 2.66
N GLY A 182 -18.43 3.88 2.82
CA GLY A 182 -18.20 5.11 2.08
C GLY A 182 -18.61 5.06 0.62
N SER A 183 -18.38 6.16 -0.10
CA SER A 183 -18.68 6.29 -1.53
C SER A 183 -17.46 5.92 -2.37
N SER A 184 -17.69 5.24 -3.50
CA SER A 184 -16.68 4.99 -4.50
C SER A 184 -16.22 6.29 -5.18
N ALA A 185 -15.08 6.26 -5.86
CA ALA A 185 -14.62 7.43 -6.62
C ALA A 185 -15.63 7.81 -7.72
N ALA A 186 -16.28 6.84 -8.36
CA ALA A 186 -17.33 7.10 -9.34
C ALA A 186 -18.52 7.87 -8.72
N GLU A 187 -18.99 7.46 -7.54
CA GLU A 187 -20.08 8.14 -6.83
C GLU A 187 -19.67 9.54 -6.34
N SER A 188 -18.44 9.71 -5.88
CA SER A 188 -17.92 11.01 -5.49
C SER A 188 -17.85 11.96 -6.69
N LEU A 189 -17.43 11.48 -7.87
CA LEU A 189 -17.40 12.27 -9.09
C LEU A 189 -18.79 12.69 -9.58
N ASP A 190 -19.84 11.90 -9.32
CA ASP A 190 -21.22 12.24 -9.72
C ASP A 190 -21.74 13.53 -9.03
N THR A 191 -21.19 13.88 -7.87
CA THR A 191 -21.70 14.98 -7.03
C THR A 191 -20.74 16.15 -6.84
N ILE A 192 -19.44 15.94 -7.06
CA ILE A 192 -18.40 16.97 -6.83
C ILE A 192 -18.53 18.13 -7.84
N SER A 193 -18.36 19.36 -7.36
CA SER A 193 -18.28 20.51 -8.25
C SER A 193 -16.94 20.55 -9.01
N ARG A 194 -16.91 21.31 -10.12
CA ARG A 194 -15.67 21.47 -10.90
C ARG A 194 -14.54 22.05 -10.07
N ASP A 195 -14.84 23.10 -9.29
CA ASP A 195 -13.80 23.81 -8.54
C ASP A 195 -13.26 22.98 -7.38
N GLU A 196 -14.12 22.21 -6.70
CA GLU A 196 -13.72 21.22 -5.69
C GLU A 196 -12.85 20.12 -6.29
N LEU A 197 -13.25 19.59 -7.47
CA LEU A 197 -12.46 18.56 -8.15
C LEU A 197 -11.08 19.08 -8.56
N ALA A 198 -11.01 20.30 -9.12
CA ALA A 198 -9.73 20.91 -9.49
C ALA A 198 -8.83 21.12 -8.26
N GLY A 199 -9.40 21.65 -7.16
CA GLY A 199 -8.70 21.83 -5.89
C GLY A 199 -8.18 20.49 -5.34
N MET A 200 -9.01 19.45 -5.30
CA MET A 200 -8.64 18.12 -4.83
C MET A 200 -7.51 17.49 -5.68
N LEU A 201 -7.58 17.61 -7.02
CA LEU A 201 -6.53 17.11 -7.91
C LEU A 201 -5.20 17.83 -7.67
N TYR A 202 -5.23 19.14 -7.44
CA TYR A 202 -4.04 19.93 -7.14
C TYR A 202 -3.47 19.59 -5.76
N GLU A 203 -4.28 19.63 -4.71
CA GLU A 203 -3.85 19.45 -3.33
C GLU A 203 -3.33 18.03 -3.03
N ASN A 204 -4.02 17.01 -3.56
CA ASN A 204 -3.68 15.61 -3.29
C ASN A 204 -2.53 15.08 -4.15
N SER A 205 -2.24 15.69 -5.32
CA SER A 205 -1.24 15.09 -6.22
C SER A 205 -0.39 16.08 -7.02
N ASP A 206 -0.47 17.36 -6.76
CA ASP A 206 0.23 18.41 -7.52
C ASP A 206 -0.06 18.28 -9.05
N GLU A 207 -1.32 17.93 -9.47
CA GLU A 207 -1.66 17.75 -10.89
C GLU A 207 -1.68 19.10 -11.63
N PRO A 208 -0.78 19.31 -12.61
CA PRO A 208 -0.67 20.61 -13.28
C PRO A 208 -1.84 20.94 -14.24
N TYR A 209 -2.60 19.92 -14.68
CA TYR A 209 -3.76 20.07 -15.56
C TYR A 209 -5.08 19.88 -14.81
N CYS A 210 -5.10 20.20 -13.51
CA CYS A 210 -6.24 19.98 -12.63
C CYS A 210 -7.52 20.68 -13.14
N GLU A 211 -7.41 21.90 -13.64
CA GLU A 211 -8.54 22.68 -14.16
C GLU A 211 -9.15 22.08 -15.43
N GLU A 212 -8.28 21.72 -16.39
CA GLU A 212 -8.71 21.13 -17.66
C GLU A 212 -9.37 19.76 -17.46
N ILE A 213 -8.79 18.96 -16.56
CA ILE A 213 -9.29 17.61 -16.25
C ILE A 213 -10.59 17.69 -15.47
N ALA A 214 -10.68 18.54 -14.44
CA ALA A 214 -11.90 18.73 -13.67
C ALA A 214 -13.04 19.20 -14.58
N LYS A 215 -12.77 20.18 -15.47
CA LYS A 215 -13.74 20.62 -16.47
C LYS A 215 -14.20 19.47 -17.37
N ALA A 216 -13.26 18.68 -17.91
CA ALA A 216 -13.59 17.59 -18.84
C ALA A 216 -14.45 16.50 -18.17
N ILE A 217 -14.12 16.11 -16.93
CA ILE A 217 -14.87 15.11 -16.15
C ILE A 217 -16.29 15.63 -15.87
N THR A 218 -16.41 16.84 -15.33
CA THR A 218 -17.72 17.41 -14.98
C THR A 218 -18.59 17.70 -16.19
N ASP A 219 -18.01 18.06 -17.33
CA ASP A 219 -18.73 18.24 -18.59
C ASP A 219 -19.29 16.91 -19.14
N GLU A 220 -18.54 15.81 -19.04
CA GLU A 220 -19.03 14.46 -19.41
C GLU A 220 -20.20 14.03 -18.52
N ILE A 221 -20.09 14.22 -17.19
CA ILE A 221 -21.16 13.89 -16.24
C ILE A 221 -22.42 14.72 -16.52
N ARG A 222 -22.30 16.02 -16.79
CA ARG A 222 -23.44 16.90 -17.16
C ARG A 222 -24.13 16.49 -18.45
N ARG A 223 -23.42 15.83 -19.38
CA ARG A 223 -23.99 15.26 -20.61
C ARG A 223 -24.68 13.90 -20.35
N GLY A 224 -24.70 13.41 -19.15
CA GLY A 224 -25.23 12.10 -18.78
C GLY A 224 -24.26 10.93 -18.95
N ASN A 225 -22.98 11.21 -19.23
CA ASN A 225 -21.95 10.19 -19.38
C ASN A 225 -21.24 9.98 -18.02
N ARG A 226 -21.73 9.04 -17.23
CA ARG A 226 -21.14 8.72 -15.94
C ARG A 226 -19.69 8.21 -16.09
N VAL A 227 -18.80 8.68 -15.24
CA VAL A 227 -17.38 8.27 -15.21
C VAL A 227 -17.20 7.14 -14.17
N ASP A 228 -17.61 5.94 -14.52
CA ASP A 228 -17.74 4.80 -13.61
C ASP A 228 -16.68 3.70 -13.79
N THR A 229 -15.79 3.84 -14.79
CA THR A 229 -14.71 2.88 -15.03
C THR A 229 -13.34 3.55 -15.14
N THR A 230 -12.30 2.78 -14.84
CA THR A 230 -10.90 3.23 -14.96
C THR A 230 -10.54 3.59 -16.40
N THR A 231 -11.11 2.88 -17.40
CA THR A 231 -10.88 3.16 -18.81
C THR A 231 -11.52 4.46 -19.23
N LYS A 232 -12.78 4.73 -18.84
CA LYS A 232 -13.43 6.02 -19.16
C LYS A 232 -12.66 7.21 -18.60
N LEU A 233 -12.23 7.14 -17.34
CA LEU A 233 -11.44 8.21 -16.74
C LEU A 233 -10.13 8.42 -17.51
N ARG A 234 -9.42 7.35 -17.87
CA ARG A 234 -8.20 7.44 -18.67
C ARG A 234 -8.46 8.07 -20.03
N GLU A 235 -9.53 7.68 -20.73
CA GLU A 235 -9.88 8.23 -22.05
C GLU A 235 -10.21 9.71 -21.99
N ILE A 236 -10.88 10.18 -20.94
CA ILE A 236 -11.13 11.60 -20.69
C ILE A 236 -9.80 12.35 -20.54
N ILE A 237 -8.87 11.81 -19.75
CA ILE A 237 -7.54 12.40 -19.56
C ILE A 237 -6.77 12.44 -20.88
N GLU A 238 -6.74 11.35 -21.65
CA GLU A 238 -6.08 11.27 -22.95
C GLU A 238 -6.63 12.30 -23.94
N LYS A 239 -7.95 12.43 -24.01
CA LYS A 239 -8.63 13.42 -24.86
C LYS A 239 -8.34 14.85 -24.40
N THR A 240 -8.40 15.12 -23.10
CA THR A 240 -8.11 16.45 -22.54
C THR A 240 -6.70 16.91 -22.87
N LEU A 241 -5.73 16.01 -22.81
CA LEU A 241 -4.31 16.31 -23.09
C LEU A 241 -3.92 16.17 -24.57
N SER A 242 -4.89 16.12 -25.49
CA SER A 242 -4.61 15.98 -26.94
C SER A 242 -3.81 17.16 -27.53
N PHE A 243 -3.81 18.33 -26.88
CA PHE A 243 -3.02 19.50 -27.25
C PHE A 243 -1.50 19.35 -27.00
N ILE A 244 -1.09 18.39 -26.16
CA ILE A 244 0.31 18.10 -25.88
C ILE A 244 0.97 17.50 -27.14
N PRO A 245 2.17 17.95 -27.52
CA PRO A 245 2.90 17.39 -28.67
C PRO A 245 3.06 15.87 -28.57
N GLU A 246 2.89 15.15 -29.67
CA GLU A 246 2.84 13.67 -29.72
C GLU A 246 4.04 13.02 -29.04
N LYS A 247 5.23 13.61 -29.21
CA LYS A 247 6.49 13.09 -28.62
C LYS A 247 6.43 13.03 -27.08
N GLU A 248 5.70 13.95 -26.43
CA GLU A 248 5.63 14.10 -24.96
C GLU A 248 4.32 13.54 -24.41
N ARG A 249 3.28 13.46 -25.26
CA ARG A 249 1.90 13.13 -24.86
C ARG A 249 1.81 11.82 -24.09
N LYS A 250 2.41 10.74 -24.58
CA LYS A 250 2.32 9.43 -23.96
C LYS A 250 2.86 9.40 -22.52
N ASP A 251 3.97 10.07 -22.25
CA ASP A 251 4.55 10.15 -20.91
C ASP A 251 3.75 11.11 -20.01
N THR A 252 3.31 12.25 -20.55
CA THR A 252 2.47 13.22 -19.83
C THR A 252 1.15 12.58 -19.43
N VAL A 253 0.41 11.94 -20.34
CA VAL A 253 -0.84 11.24 -20.04
C VAL A 253 -0.63 10.17 -18.97
N ARG A 254 0.43 9.37 -19.07
CA ARG A 254 0.74 8.35 -18.06
C ARG A 254 0.95 8.96 -16.68
N LYS A 255 1.71 10.04 -16.57
CA LYS A 255 1.98 10.75 -15.31
C LYS A 255 0.70 11.40 -14.75
N THR A 256 -0.09 12.01 -15.60
CA THR A 256 -1.37 12.61 -15.22
C THR A 256 -2.36 11.56 -14.74
N CYS A 257 -2.51 10.42 -15.45
CA CYS A 257 -3.31 9.31 -14.94
C CYS A 257 -2.85 8.84 -13.54
N GLN A 258 -1.54 8.73 -13.32
CA GLN A 258 -1.00 8.37 -12.01
C GLN A 258 -1.42 9.35 -10.93
N ARG A 259 -1.32 10.67 -11.18
CA ARG A 259 -1.68 11.72 -10.22
C ARG A 259 -3.18 11.81 -9.99
N VAL A 260 -4.00 11.75 -11.05
CA VAL A 260 -5.46 11.78 -10.92
C VAL A 260 -5.98 10.58 -10.13
N PHE A 261 -5.51 9.37 -10.42
CA PHE A 261 -5.88 8.17 -9.65
C PHE A 261 -5.39 8.24 -8.19
N GLN A 262 -4.19 8.78 -7.96
CA GLN A 262 -3.68 9.03 -6.61
C GLN A 262 -4.56 10.05 -5.87
N ALA A 263 -4.91 11.17 -6.50
CA ALA A 263 -5.72 12.21 -5.87
C ALA A 263 -7.11 11.71 -5.47
N LEU A 264 -7.79 10.99 -6.37
CA LEU A 264 -9.09 10.37 -6.10
C LEU A 264 -8.99 9.31 -4.98
N ARG A 265 -7.91 8.50 -4.95
CA ARG A 265 -7.70 7.51 -3.91
C ARG A 265 -7.52 8.17 -2.53
N ILE A 266 -6.70 9.20 -2.47
CA ILE A 266 -6.46 9.95 -1.24
C ILE A 266 -7.78 10.53 -0.71
N ASP A 267 -8.60 11.11 -1.58
CA ASP A 267 -9.88 11.70 -1.24
C ASP A 267 -10.88 10.65 -0.72
N VAL A 268 -11.12 9.60 -1.50
CA VAL A 268 -12.08 8.52 -1.16
C VAL A 268 -11.76 7.85 0.17
N ASN A 269 -10.47 7.67 0.49
CA ASN A 269 -10.02 7.01 1.72
C ASN A 269 -9.63 8.00 2.82
N ARG A 270 -9.73 9.31 2.59
CA ARG A 270 -9.36 10.36 3.53
C ARG A 270 -7.94 10.17 4.08
N GLU A 271 -7.00 9.80 3.19
CA GLU A 271 -5.66 9.33 3.60
C GLU A 271 -4.88 10.38 4.38
N PHE A 272 -5.00 11.67 4.02
CA PHE A 272 -4.30 12.73 4.73
C PHE A 272 -4.89 13.03 6.10
N GLU A 273 -6.23 13.05 6.23
CA GLU A 273 -6.91 13.25 7.51
C GLU A 273 -6.59 12.12 8.48
N VAL A 274 -6.67 10.89 7.99
CA VAL A 274 -6.32 9.69 8.77
C VAL A 274 -4.86 9.73 9.23
N LEU A 275 -3.93 10.09 8.32
CA LEU A 275 -2.51 10.21 8.65
C LEU A 275 -2.27 11.35 9.65
N TYR A 276 -2.96 12.48 9.50
CA TYR A 276 -2.85 13.61 10.41
C TYR A 276 -3.30 13.19 11.84
N GLU A 277 -4.46 12.58 11.96
CA GLU A 277 -5.01 12.08 13.22
C GLU A 277 -4.08 11.03 13.87
N PHE A 278 -3.55 10.11 13.08
CA PHE A 278 -2.56 9.14 13.54
C PHE A 278 -1.31 9.84 14.10
N MET A 279 -0.76 10.83 13.40
CA MET A 279 0.42 11.55 13.85
C MET A 279 0.20 12.37 15.11
N GLU A 280 -1.02 12.85 15.37
CA GLU A 280 -1.37 13.53 16.60
C GLU A 280 -1.42 12.58 17.80
N LYS A 281 -1.95 11.36 17.61
CA LYS A 281 -2.12 10.34 18.65
C LYS A 281 -0.88 9.49 18.89
N LEU A 282 0.00 9.40 17.91
CA LEU A 282 1.20 8.56 17.93
C LEU A 282 2.10 8.76 19.16
N PRO A 283 2.36 10.01 19.64
CA PRO A 283 3.18 10.21 20.83
C PRO A 283 2.65 9.50 22.07
N ASP A 284 1.35 9.50 22.28
CA ASP A 284 0.71 8.93 23.48
C ASP A 284 0.59 7.41 23.40
N ALA A 285 0.67 6.85 22.19
CA ALA A 285 0.68 5.41 21.97
C ALA A 285 2.06 4.77 22.21
N LEU A 286 3.14 5.54 22.10
CA LEU A 286 4.51 5.07 22.34
C LEU A 286 4.87 5.10 23.81
N LYS A 287 5.46 4.04 24.32
CA LYS A 287 6.15 4.02 25.62
C LYS A 287 7.40 4.90 25.57
N PRO A 288 7.92 5.40 26.71
CA PRO A 288 9.22 6.07 26.77
C PRO A 288 10.32 5.20 26.12
N GLY A 289 11.13 5.77 25.24
CA GLY A 289 12.11 5.04 24.43
C GLY A 289 11.53 4.24 23.27
N GLY A 290 10.20 4.24 23.08
CA GLY A 290 9.53 3.56 21.98
C GLY A 290 9.94 4.12 20.61
N ARG A 291 9.96 3.28 19.61
CA ARG A 291 10.47 3.57 18.26
C ARG A 291 9.33 3.46 17.23
N VAL A 292 9.28 4.44 16.32
CA VAL A 292 8.33 4.40 15.18
C VAL A 292 9.07 4.52 13.87
N ALA A 293 8.72 3.65 12.92
CA ALA A 293 9.13 3.73 11.52
C ALA A 293 7.89 3.95 10.63
N ILE A 294 7.98 4.88 9.68
CA ILE A 294 6.88 5.21 8.77
C ILE A 294 7.41 5.21 7.35
N LEU A 295 6.84 4.35 6.50
CA LEU A 295 7.08 4.34 5.07
C LEU A 295 6.07 5.22 4.36
N THR A 296 6.54 6.04 3.43
CA THR A 296 5.72 6.92 2.60
C THR A 296 6.06 6.72 1.13
N PHE A 297 5.09 6.86 0.24
CA PHE A 297 5.25 6.56 -1.20
C PHE A 297 5.12 7.78 -2.09
N HIS A 298 4.59 8.90 -1.59
CA HIS A 298 4.50 10.15 -2.32
C HIS A 298 4.90 11.37 -1.46
N SER A 299 5.06 12.51 -2.14
CA SER A 299 5.57 13.73 -1.50
C SER A 299 4.65 14.30 -0.43
N GLY A 300 3.32 14.15 -0.58
CA GLY A 300 2.33 14.63 0.39
C GLY A 300 2.48 13.96 1.75
N GLU A 301 2.46 12.62 1.79
CA GLU A 301 2.69 11.84 3.01
C GLU A 301 4.03 12.21 3.66
N ASP A 302 5.13 12.21 2.87
CA ASP A 302 6.48 12.49 3.38
C ASP A 302 6.59 13.90 3.98
N LYS A 303 5.95 14.90 3.37
CA LYS A 303 5.91 16.27 3.90
C LYS A 303 5.19 16.34 5.25
N LEU A 304 4.02 15.66 5.37
CA LEU A 304 3.22 15.61 6.60
C LEU A 304 4.01 14.92 7.72
N VAL A 305 4.49 13.71 7.50
CA VAL A 305 5.27 12.93 8.48
C VAL A 305 6.51 13.70 8.92
N LYS A 306 7.29 14.23 7.97
CA LYS A 306 8.48 15.05 8.27
C LYS A 306 8.16 16.23 9.16
N LYS A 307 7.08 16.95 8.86
CA LYS A 307 6.66 18.13 9.62
C LYS A 307 6.27 17.75 11.05
N ALA A 308 5.46 16.70 11.19
CA ALA A 308 4.99 16.23 12.50
C ALA A 308 6.14 15.73 13.39
N LEU A 309 7.01 14.85 12.88
CA LEU A 309 8.16 14.34 13.65
C LEU A 309 9.13 15.47 14.05
N LYS A 310 9.41 16.42 13.14
CA LYS A 310 10.24 17.58 13.45
C LYS A 310 9.61 18.48 14.51
N ALA A 311 8.31 18.68 14.48
CA ALA A 311 7.59 19.46 15.48
C ALA A 311 7.64 18.77 16.85
N GLY A 312 7.39 17.46 16.90
CA GLY A 312 7.48 16.68 18.12
C GLY A 312 8.88 16.67 18.74
N TYR A 313 9.93 16.56 17.90
CA TYR A 313 11.32 16.68 18.39
C TYR A 313 11.59 18.05 19.02
N LYS A 314 11.14 19.13 18.36
CA LYS A 314 11.31 20.50 18.92
C LYS A 314 10.53 20.71 20.23
N ALA A 315 9.44 20.02 20.40
CA ALA A 315 8.61 20.04 21.61
C ALA A 315 9.13 19.12 22.72
N GLY A 316 10.22 18.37 22.50
CA GLY A 316 10.75 17.41 23.46
C GLY A 316 9.96 16.11 23.58
N ILE A 317 8.99 15.87 22.67
CA ILE A 317 8.18 14.64 22.63
C ILE A 317 9.03 13.47 22.12
N TYR A 318 9.90 13.73 21.15
CA TYR A 318 10.85 12.75 20.61
C TYR A 318 12.28 13.14 21.00
N SER A 319 13.05 12.16 21.45
CA SER A 319 14.47 12.31 21.79
C SER A 319 15.35 12.34 20.53
N ASP A 320 14.91 11.69 19.45
CA ASP A 320 15.56 11.73 18.14
C ASP A 320 14.54 11.47 17.00
N TYR A 321 14.90 11.88 15.78
CA TYR A 321 14.08 11.66 14.58
C TYR A 321 14.92 11.67 13.31
N ALA A 322 14.41 11.08 12.23
CA ALA A 322 15.03 11.09 10.91
C ALA A 322 15.09 12.51 10.32
N LYS A 323 16.22 13.18 10.42
CA LYS A 323 16.49 14.47 9.74
C LYS A 323 16.53 14.26 8.24
N ASP A 324 17.24 13.21 7.81
CA ASP A 324 17.32 12.76 6.43
C ASP A 324 16.45 11.53 6.21
N VAL A 325 16.00 11.34 4.97
CA VAL A 325 15.18 10.19 4.59
C VAL A 325 16.04 8.95 4.38
N VAL A 326 15.62 7.82 4.92
CA VAL A 326 16.21 6.52 4.58
C VAL A 326 15.54 6.02 3.29
N ARG A 327 16.32 5.51 2.37
CA ARG A 327 15.88 5.01 1.06
C ARG A 327 16.14 3.52 0.93
N PRO A 328 15.31 2.80 0.14
CA PRO A 328 15.60 1.41 -0.21
C PRO A 328 16.94 1.29 -0.93
N SER A 329 17.56 0.14 -0.82
CA SER A 329 18.81 -0.14 -1.51
C SER A 329 18.64 -0.14 -3.03
N ALA A 330 19.73 0.12 -3.78
CA ALA A 330 19.72 0.05 -5.23
C ALA A 330 19.35 -1.35 -5.75
N GLN A 331 19.75 -2.40 -5.03
CA GLN A 331 19.41 -3.78 -5.33
C GLN A 331 17.91 -4.03 -5.18
N GLU A 332 17.28 -3.57 -4.11
CA GLU A 332 15.84 -3.67 -3.88
C GLU A 332 15.04 -2.91 -4.95
N CYS A 333 15.47 -1.68 -5.28
CA CYS A 333 14.87 -0.88 -6.36
C CYS A 333 14.97 -1.54 -7.75
N ALA A 334 15.98 -2.35 -7.98
CA ALA A 334 16.14 -3.12 -9.22
C ALA A 334 15.20 -4.35 -9.27
N GLN A 335 14.99 -5.00 -8.12
CA GLN A 335 14.10 -6.16 -7.98
C GLN A 335 12.62 -5.74 -7.89
N ASN A 336 12.33 -4.68 -7.13
CA ASN A 336 10.99 -4.14 -6.93
C ASN A 336 10.93 -2.67 -7.37
N GLY A 337 10.42 -2.41 -8.58
CA GLY A 337 10.30 -1.05 -9.11
C GLY A 337 9.41 -0.11 -8.28
N ARG A 338 8.53 -0.63 -7.42
CA ARG A 338 7.67 0.15 -6.51
C ARG A 338 8.44 0.71 -5.31
N ALA A 339 9.55 0.08 -4.93
CA ALA A 339 10.42 0.57 -3.88
C ALA A 339 11.07 1.92 -4.20
N ARG A 340 11.19 2.29 -5.48
CA ARG A 340 11.89 3.53 -5.92
C ARG A 340 11.33 4.81 -5.31
N SER A 341 10.03 4.89 -5.07
CA SER A 341 9.38 6.06 -4.47
C SER A 341 9.39 6.04 -2.95
N THR A 342 9.67 4.89 -2.34
CA THR A 342 9.58 4.69 -0.89
C THR A 342 10.59 5.54 -0.14
N LYS A 343 10.14 6.09 0.97
CA LYS A 343 10.93 6.87 1.93
C LYS A 343 10.57 6.38 3.32
N MET A 344 11.56 6.04 4.12
CA MET A 344 11.35 5.77 5.54
C MET A 344 11.75 6.98 6.39
N ARG A 345 10.85 7.35 7.30
CA ARG A 345 11.13 8.26 8.40
C ARG A 345 10.88 7.55 9.72
N TRP A 346 11.58 8.01 10.75
CA TRP A 346 11.52 7.40 12.06
C TRP A 346 11.65 8.43 13.17
N ALA A 347 11.20 8.05 14.36
CA ALA A 347 11.43 8.81 15.60
C ALA A 347 11.56 7.85 16.79
N VAL A 348 12.15 8.36 17.86
CA VAL A 348 12.27 7.71 19.16
C VAL A 348 11.57 8.59 20.19
N LYS A 349 10.66 8.03 20.97
CA LYS A 349 9.97 8.73 22.06
C LYS A 349 10.97 9.14 23.15
N ALA A 350 10.83 10.32 23.71
CA ALA A 350 11.63 10.78 24.84
C ALA A 350 11.28 10.05 26.15
#